data_7531e72797388a911a2aae0231870212
#
_entry.id   7531e72797388a911a2aae0231870212
#
_cell.length_a   1.000
_cell.length_b   1.000
_cell.length_c   1.000
_cell.angle_alpha   90.00
_cell.angle_beta   90.00
_cell.angle_gamma   90.00
#
_symmetry.space_group_name_H-M   'P 1'
#
loop_
_entity.id
_entity.type
_entity.pdbx_description
1 polymer ?
#
loop_
_entity_poly.entity_id
_entity_poly.type
_entity_poly.pdbx_seq_one_letter_code
_entity_poly.pdbx_strand_id
1 'polypeptide(L)'
;RRVSWRYFADVLAIEIDDIPEEKRSAISAALRFKAPFFWKIPIIRSVLPLMNSSKPLCLLFASAFFFTAVCNGEEKIHDIVIYGDSSGAAVAAISAKRDGRSVIWLNPTSFPGGMSSSGLGATDFLGRRNTFGGIASEFYDAIAAAYGEKYVRSFEPKVGLQVFKKMIAVAGVEVVYNELLDRTPGKGVKMNGKKIESITMLSGKTYRAKMFIDASYVGDLMAAAGVTYTVGREPENQYNEDMAGVRRGDTKPRLHYTQKDKDHFIKQVDPYITPGKPESGLLPKIYKIENLTNGQGDKKIQAYNYRVCLTTDPNLHIPIVKPEGYNELDHELLLRNFEAGDLRMPALIEPLSGTGSKVDWNNMHAVGSDLAGGNWDYPEASYEKRREIEKAHETYIRGFLWTLSSNPRVPEAIRKQASKYGLSKDEFTDNGGWPWMIYIREARRMVSDYVMTQHDCEGKRSAPDPVGLGSFGMDSHCVQHFVTESGHAQNEGVIWRVPPKPYGISYRSIIPKKGECENLFSPICFSASHVAHGSMRMEPVFMTLSESAVIAAGLAMDKNTSVQDVDYEALKKKLLDAKQILQNQPLAQ
;
A
#
# COMPACT_ATOMS: atom_id res chain seq x y z
N ARG A 1 29.25 -12.62 -6.02
CA ARG A 1 29.47 -13.90 -6.70
C ARG A 1 30.60 -13.68 -7.71
N ARG A 2 31.69 -14.47 -7.65
CA ARG A 2 32.76 -14.45 -8.63
C ARG A 2 32.22 -15.13 -9.89
N VAL A 3 32.11 -14.37 -10.99
CA VAL A 3 31.84 -14.92 -12.31
C VAL A 3 33.11 -15.63 -12.76
N SER A 4 33.01 -16.92 -13.15
CA SER A 4 34.19 -17.67 -13.56
C SER A 4 34.65 -17.21 -14.94
N TRP A 5 35.96 -17.15 -15.14
CA TRP A 5 36.60 -16.78 -16.40
C TRP A 5 36.16 -17.63 -17.61
N ARG A 6 35.78 -18.86 -17.39
CA ARG A 6 35.25 -19.76 -18.44
C ARG A 6 33.98 -19.24 -19.09
N TYR A 7 33.04 -18.68 -18.30
CA TYR A 7 31.81 -18.14 -18.83
C TYR A 7 32.05 -16.95 -19.80
N PHE A 8 33.06 -16.13 -19.51
CA PHE A 8 33.43 -14.98 -20.34
C PHE A 8 34.15 -15.39 -21.63
N ALA A 9 34.99 -16.43 -21.60
CA ALA A 9 35.67 -16.94 -22.78
C ALA A 9 34.71 -17.63 -23.75
N ASP A 10 33.77 -18.42 -23.25
CA ASP A 10 32.74 -19.08 -24.06
C ASP A 10 31.86 -18.10 -24.82
N VAL A 11 31.57 -16.93 -24.23
CA VAL A 11 30.75 -15.87 -24.85
C VAL A 11 31.53 -15.08 -25.90
N LEU A 12 32.87 -14.97 -25.75
CA LEU A 12 33.73 -14.24 -26.69
C LEU A 12 34.39 -15.14 -27.74
N ALA A 13 34.22 -16.45 -27.67
CA ALA A 13 34.95 -17.41 -28.49
C ALA A 13 36.50 -17.23 -28.44
N ILE A 14 37.02 -16.88 -27.26
CA ILE A 14 38.45 -16.72 -26.98
C ILE A 14 38.86 -17.86 -26.05
N GLU A 15 39.79 -18.71 -26.52
CA GLU A 15 40.41 -19.73 -25.66
C GLU A 15 41.43 -19.03 -24.75
N ILE A 16 41.27 -19.19 -23.41
CA ILE A 16 42.07 -18.52 -22.37
C ILE A 16 43.51 -19.05 -22.37
N ASP A 17 43.73 -20.26 -22.84
CA ASP A 17 45.03 -20.92 -22.80
C ASP A 17 46.05 -20.35 -23.82
N ASP A 18 45.56 -19.67 -24.85
CA ASP A 18 46.41 -19.03 -25.89
C ASP A 18 46.89 -17.60 -25.52
N ILE A 19 46.53 -17.07 -24.35
CA ILE A 19 46.92 -15.73 -23.92
C ILE A 19 48.14 -15.81 -23.02
N PRO A 20 49.27 -15.14 -23.37
CA PRO A 20 50.47 -15.08 -22.53
C PRO A 20 50.21 -14.54 -21.14
N GLU A 21 50.85 -15.14 -20.12
CA GLU A 21 50.58 -14.87 -18.70
C GLU A 21 50.72 -13.41 -18.28
N GLU A 22 51.66 -12.66 -18.86
CA GLU A 22 51.86 -11.22 -18.66
C GLU A 22 50.64 -10.37 -19.09
N LYS A 23 49.88 -10.82 -20.09
CA LYS A 23 48.69 -10.12 -20.57
C LYS A 23 47.42 -10.48 -19.78
N ARG A 24 47.36 -11.64 -19.11
CA ARG A 24 46.25 -12.07 -18.25
C ARG A 24 46.08 -11.15 -17.04
N SER A 25 47.17 -10.65 -16.45
CA SER A 25 47.11 -9.75 -15.29
C SER A 25 46.57 -8.36 -15.66
N ALA A 26 46.92 -7.83 -16.84
CA ALA A 26 46.42 -6.55 -17.32
C ALA A 26 44.93 -6.56 -17.68
N ILE A 27 44.45 -7.67 -18.27
CA ILE A 27 43.02 -7.89 -18.57
C ILE A 27 42.23 -8.05 -17.27
N SER A 28 42.81 -8.72 -16.27
CA SER A 28 42.19 -8.87 -14.93
C SER A 28 42.01 -7.53 -14.18
N ALA A 29 42.94 -6.61 -14.36
CA ALA A 29 42.84 -5.27 -13.77
C ALA A 29 41.79 -4.39 -14.48
N ALA A 30 41.71 -4.47 -15.80
CA ALA A 30 40.72 -3.72 -16.59
C ALA A 30 39.26 -4.14 -16.35
N LEU A 31 39.01 -5.43 -16.00
CA LEU A 31 37.67 -5.99 -15.77
C LEU A 31 37.16 -5.83 -14.31
N ARG A 32 37.94 -5.25 -13.40
CA ARG A 32 37.51 -4.93 -12.04
C ARG A 32 36.62 -3.69 -11.91
N PHE A 33 36.46 -2.90 -12.97
CA PHE A 33 35.56 -1.75 -12.99
C PHE A 33 34.21 -2.11 -13.63
N LYS A 34 33.16 -2.00 -12.84
CA LYS A 34 31.74 -2.31 -13.05
C LYS A 34 31.21 -1.87 -14.42
N ALA A 35 30.71 -2.78 -15.25
CA ALA A 35 29.66 -2.45 -16.22
C ALA A 35 28.92 -3.71 -16.73
N PRO A 36 27.60 -3.82 -16.57
CA PRO A 36 26.78 -4.88 -17.16
C PRO A 36 26.11 -4.52 -18.49
N PHE A 37 26.64 -3.64 -19.35
CA PHE A 37 25.84 -3.11 -20.48
C PHE A 37 26.51 -3.04 -21.86
N PHE A 38 27.54 -3.84 -22.19
CA PHE A 38 28.33 -3.63 -23.43
C PHE A 38 27.99 -4.51 -24.66
N TRP A 39 26.85 -5.23 -24.72
CA TRP A 39 26.69 -6.30 -25.71
C TRP A 39 25.73 -6.08 -26.86
N LYS A 40 25.40 -4.86 -27.25
CA LYS A 40 24.52 -4.62 -28.42
C LYS A 40 25.01 -3.61 -29.46
N ILE A 41 26.34 -3.41 -29.63
CA ILE A 41 26.84 -2.43 -30.61
C ILE A 41 27.69 -3.14 -31.66
N PRO A 42 27.33 -3.06 -32.98
CA PRO A 42 28.09 -3.70 -34.10
C PRO A 42 29.49 -3.18 -34.34
N ILE A 43 29.90 -2.06 -33.75
CA ILE A 43 31.14 -1.33 -34.00
C ILE A 43 32.38 -2.03 -33.43
N ILE A 44 32.24 -2.98 -32.51
CA ILE A 44 33.38 -3.66 -31.87
C ILE A 44 34.17 -4.55 -32.84
N ARG A 45 33.53 -5.04 -33.92
CA ARG A 45 34.22 -5.89 -34.89
C ARG A 45 35.21 -5.15 -35.80
N SER A 46 35.12 -3.84 -35.95
CA SER A 46 35.96 -3.03 -36.84
C SER A 46 37.19 -2.44 -36.18
N VAL A 47 37.31 -2.48 -34.84
CA VAL A 47 38.42 -1.79 -34.10
C VAL A 47 39.50 -2.77 -33.64
N LEU A 48 39.27 -4.07 -33.61
CA LEU A 48 40.28 -5.06 -33.18
C LEU A 48 41.57 -5.11 -34.04
N PRO A 49 41.57 -4.81 -35.35
CA PRO A 49 42.80 -4.83 -36.13
C PRO A 49 43.78 -3.69 -35.83
N LEU A 50 43.34 -2.62 -35.17
CA LEU A 50 44.14 -1.40 -34.92
C LEU A 50 44.96 -1.44 -33.62
N MET A 51 44.85 -2.50 -32.83
CA MET A 51 45.58 -2.62 -31.55
C MET A 51 47.05 -3.06 -31.67
N ASN A 52 47.57 -3.19 -32.86
CA ASN A 52 48.96 -3.65 -33.10
C ASN A 52 49.99 -2.51 -33.38
N SER A 53 49.61 -1.22 -33.20
CA SER A 53 50.53 -0.12 -33.37
C SER A 53 50.96 0.49 -32.03
N SER A 54 52.27 0.57 -31.85
CA SER A 54 52.98 1.04 -30.65
C SER A 54 53.00 2.55 -30.49
N LYS A 55 51.84 3.23 -30.35
CA LYS A 55 51.81 4.66 -30.00
C LYS A 55 50.73 4.97 -28.97
N PRO A 56 51.08 5.55 -27.79
CA PRO A 56 50.13 5.85 -26.72
C PRO A 56 49.12 6.97 -27.02
N LEU A 57 49.23 7.65 -28.14
CA LEU A 57 48.36 8.79 -28.49
C LEU A 57 46.97 8.37 -29.02
N CYS A 58 46.84 7.15 -29.54
CA CYS A 58 45.55 6.67 -30.07
C CYS A 58 44.55 6.21 -28.96
N LEU A 59 45.06 5.88 -27.77
CA LEU A 59 44.19 5.46 -26.66
C LEU A 59 43.42 6.63 -26.00
N LEU A 60 43.98 7.83 -26.01
CA LEU A 60 43.35 9.05 -25.48
C LEU A 60 42.21 9.56 -26.37
N PHE A 61 42.32 9.40 -27.68
CA PHE A 61 41.26 9.79 -28.62
C PHE A 61 40.09 8.76 -28.65
N ALA A 62 40.40 7.48 -28.51
CA ALA A 62 39.37 6.45 -28.43
C ALA A 62 38.52 6.54 -27.12
N SER A 63 39.14 6.90 -25.99
CA SER A 63 38.44 7.11 -24.73
C SER A 63 37.57 8.38 -24.72
N ALA A 64 38.00 9.47 -25.41
CA ALA A 64 37.19 10.70 -25.53
C ALA A 64 35.95 10.49 -26.45
N PHE A 65 36.09 9.69 -27.51
CA PHE A 65 34.98 9.38 -28.42
C PHE A 65 33.96 8.39 -27.78
N PHE A 66 34.42 7.50 -26.89
CA PHE A 66 33.54 6.59 -26.17
C PHE A 66 32.70 7.31 -25.09
N PHE A 67 33.25 8.37 -24.47
CA PHE A 67 32.53 9.11 -23.42
C PHE A 67 31.42 10.03 -23.97
N THR A 68 31.52 10.47 -25.23
CA THR A 68 30.51 11.33 -25.87
C THR A 68 29.39 10.57 -26.58
N ALA A 69 29.59 9.29 -26.90
CA ALA A 69 28.55 8.45 -27.56
C ALA A 69 27.54 7.82 -26.60
N VAL A 70 27.74 7.92 -25.28
CA VAL A 70 26.85 7.32 -24.28
C VAL A 70 25.72 8.28 -23.83
N CYS A 71 25.72 9.54 -24.27
CA CYS A 71 24.82 10.57 -23.77
C CYS A 71 23.75 11.10 -24.74
N ASN A 72 23.41 10.39 -25.82
CA ASN A 72 22.29 10.83 -26.67
C ASN A 72 21.41 9.67 -27.11
N GLY A 73 20.90 8.88 -26.17
CA GLY A 73 19.60 8.23 -26.36
C GLY A 73 18.55 9.28 -26.01
N GLU A 74 17.65 9.64 -26.94
CA GLU A 74 16.47 10.43 -26.60
C GLU A 74 15.79 9.80 -25.40
N GLU A 75 15.69 10.54 -24.27
CA GLU A 75 14.98 10.09 -23.08
C GLU A 75 13.54 9.81 -23.49
N LYS A 76 13.14 8.55 -23.42
CA LYS A 76 11.79 8.12 -23.79
C LYS A 76 10.75 8.84 -22.93
N ILE A 77 9.91 9.66 -23.57
CA ILE A 77 8.77 10.29 -22.91
C ILE A 77 7.57 9.35 -23.03
N HIS A 78 7.06 8.89 -21.90
CA HIS A 78 5.84 8.10 -21.83
C HIS A 78 4.60 9.00 -21.90
N ASP A 79 3.46 8.44 -22.29
CA ASP A 79 2.18 9.14 -22.10
C ASP A 79 1.86 9.20 -20.60
N ILE A 80 2.02 8.08 -19.89
CA ILE A 80 1.71 7.97 -18.46
C ILE A 80 2.85 7.26 -17.72
N VAL A 81 3.30 7.84 -16.61
CA VAL A 81 4.08 7.18 -15.58
C VAL A 81 3.18 6.91 -14.38
N ILE A 82 3.12 5.66 -13.95
CA ILE A 82 2.41 5.25 -12.73
C ILE A 82 3.46 4.92 -11.67
N TYR A 83 3.39 5.55 -10.52
CA TYR A 83 4.19 5.25 -9.34
C TYR A 83 3.30 4.70 -8.23
N GLY A 84 3.62 3.52 -7.70
CA GLY A 84 2.88 2.96 -6.58
C GLY A 84 2.84 1.45 -6.52
N ASP A 85 2.39 0.96 -5.40
CA ASP A 85 2.42 -0.45 -4.96
C ASP A 85 1.01 -1.03 -4.69
N SER A 86 -0.06 -0.27 -4.97
CA SER A 86 -1.44 -0.68 -4.70
C SER A 86 -2.05 -1.55 -5.82
N SER A 87 -3.21 -2.15 -5.55
CA SER A 87 -4.03 -2.79 -6.58
C SER A 87 -4.49 -1.78 -7.65
N GLY A 88 -4.70 -0.53 -7.24
CA GLY A 88 -5.01 0.58 -8.14
C GLY A 88 -3.89 0.85 -9.14
N ALA A 89 -2.61 0.74 -8.75
CA ALA A 89 -1.48 0.89 -9.66
C ALA A 89 -1.50 -0.16 -10.78
N ALA A 90 -1.79 -1.42 -10.44
CA ALA A 90 -1.92 -2.50 -11.42
C ALA A 90 -3.07 -2.22 -12.41
N VAL A 91 -4.23 -1.81 -11.89
CA VAL A 91 -5.41 -1.47 -12.70
C VAL A 91 -5.15 -0.26 -13.59
N ALA A 92 -4.52 0.80 -13.07
CA ALA A 92 -4.13 1.96 -13.88
C ALA A 92 -3.22 1.56 -15.04
N ALA A 93 -2.22 0.72 -14.80
CA ALA A 93 -1.29 0.28 -15.83
C ALA A 93 -1.97 -0.56 -16.92
N ILE A 94 -2.88 -1.46 -16.52
CA ILE A 94 -3.69 -2.26 -17.45
C ILE A 94 -4.62 -1.35 -18.27
N SER A 95 -5.31 -0.40 -17.62
CA SER A 95 -6.21 0.56 -18.28
C SER A 95 -5.47 1.40 -19.32
N ALA A 96 -4.29 1.95 -18.96
CA ALA A 96 -3.48 2.76 -19.88
C ALA A 96 -3.05 1.99 -21.12
N LYS A 97 -2.65 0.72 -20.97
CA LYS A 97 -2.31 -0.15 -22.11
C LYS A 97 -3.51 -0.43 -23.00
N ARG A 98 -4.70 -0.67 -22.41
CA ARG A 98 -5.94 -0.89 -23.16
C ARG A 98 -6.40 0.36 -23.92
N ASP A 99 -6.14 1.55 -23.40
CA ASP A 99 -6.38 2.85 -24.09
C ASP A 99 -5.28 3.17 -25.14
N GLY A 100 -4.35 2.25 -25.41
CA GLY A 100 -3.28 2.41 -26.40
C GLY A 100 -2.17 3.38 -26.00
N ARG A 101 -2.08 3.78 -24.73
CA ARG A 101 -1.08 4.73 -24.22
C ARG A 101 0.26 4.04 -23.96
N SER A 102 1.35 4.76 -24.21
CA SER A 102 2.67 4.35 -23.72
C SER A 102 2.74 4.56 -22.21
N VAL A 103 2.89 3.47 -21.46
CA VAL A 103 2.92 3.49 -20.00
C VAL A 103 4.11 2.72 -19.46
N ILE A 104 4.64 3.21 -18.34
CA ILE A 104 5.57 2.47 -17.49
C ILE A 104 5.05 2.51 -16.05
N TRP A 105 5.04 1.37 -15.38
CA TRP A 105 4.68 1.25 -13.98
C TRP A 105 5.92 1.05 -13.11
N LEU A 106 6.19 2.01 -12.23
CA LEU A 106 7.26 2.00 -11.25
C LEU A 106 6.70 1.53 -9.91
N ASN A 107 6.99 0.28 -9.57
CA ASN A 107 6.47 -0.36 -8.38
C ASN A 107 7.54 -0.39 -7.28
N PRO A 108 7.29 0.25 -6.10
CA PRO A 108 8.21 0.21 -4.95
C PRO A 108 8.47 -1.19 -4.38
N THR A 109 7.58 -2.15 -4.64
CA THR A 109 7.67 -3.53 -4.13
C THR A 109 8.12 -4.52 -5.19
N SER A 110 8.33 -5.79 -4.81
CA SER A 110 8.70 -6.88 -5.70
C SER A 110 7.52 -7.64 -6.31
N PHE A 111 6.28 -7.24 -6.01
CA PHE A 111 5.06 -7.93 -6.42
C PHE A 111 3.97 -6.94 -6.84
N PRO A 112 3.04 -7.31 -7.74
CA PRO A 112 1.91 -6.48 -8.13
C PRO A 112 0.69 -6.72 -7.26
N GLY A 113 -0.24 -5.76 -7.22
CA GLY A 113 -1.59 -5.92 -6.69
C GLY A 113 -1.76 -5.51 -5.23
N GLY A 114 -0.72 -4.96 -4.59
CA GLY A 114 -0.82 -4.39 -3.24
C GLY A 114 -1.40 -5.34 -2.21
N MET A 115 -2.31 -4.84 -1.39
CA MET A 115 -2.96 -5.64 -0.34
C MET A 115 -3.76 -6.82 -0.88
N SER A 116 -4.36 -6.72 -2.08
CA SER A 116 -5.08 -7.84 -2.70
C SER A 116 -4.18 -9.03 -3.08
N SER A 117 -2.86 -8.85 -3.05
CA SER A 117 -1.85 -9.90 -3.28
C SER A 117 -0.98 -10.16 -2.06
N SER A 118 -1.07 -9.34 -1.01
CA SER A 118 -0.16 -9.38 0.14
C SER A 118 -0.89 -9.42 1.49
N GLY A 119 -1.94 -10.22 1.59
CA GLY A 119 -2.50 -10.59 2.88
C GLY A 119 -3.97 -10.30 3.08
N LEU A 120 -4.54 -9.26 2.45
CA LEU A 120 -5.97 -8.97 2.56
C LEU A 120 -6.79 -10.08 1.88
N GLY A 121 -7.13 -11.11 2.66
CA GLY A 121 -7.87 -12.26 2.19
C GLY A 121 -9.38 -12.00 2.03
N ALA A 122 -9.93 -11.05 2.79
CA ALA A 122 -11.34 -10.69 2.72
C ALA A 122 -11.52 -9.26 2.22
N THR A 123 -12.29 -9.09 1.14
CA THR A 123 -12.54 -7.78 0.54
C THR A 123 -13.71 -7.06 1.22
N ASP A 124 -13.48 -5.79 1.53
CA ASP A 124 -14.41 -4.92 2.27
C ASP A 124 -15.33 -4.13 1.33
N PHE A 125 -16.51 -4.67 1.01
CA PHE A 125 -17.57 -3.99 0.25
C PHE A 125 -18.99 -4.33 0.73
N LEU A 126 -19.14 -4.92 1.92
CA LEU A 126 -20.42 -5.27 2.55
C LEU A 126 -21.39 -6.08 1.64
N GLY A 127 -20.86 -6.94 0.77
CA GLY A 127 -21.66 -7.70 -0.21
C GLY A 127 -22.24 -6.85 -1.35
N ARG A 128 -21.92 -5.57 -1.45
CA ARG A 128 -22.41 -4.63 -2.47
C ARG A 128 -21.56 -4.70 -3.75
N ARG A 129 -21.54 -5.90 -4.37
CA ARG A 129 -20.76 -6.18 -5.61
C ARG A 129 -21.13 -5.26 -6.77
N ASN A 130 -22.34 -4.70 -6.77
CA ASN A 130 -22.86 -3.77 -7.74
C ASN A 130 -22.36 -2.33 -7.58
N THR A 131 -21.34 -2.07 -6.76
CA THR A 131 -20.77 -0.74 -6.55
C THR A 131 -19.49 -0.48 -7.34
N PHE A 132 -18.94 -1.49 -7.98
CA PHE A 132 -17.75 -1.35 -8.82
C PHE A 132 -17.86 -2.17 -10.11
N GLY A 133 -17.37 -1.62 -11.21
CA GLY A 133 -17.39 -2.16 -12.56
C GLY A 133 -15.99 -2.23 -13.18
N GLY A 134 -15.90 -2.16 -14.51
CA GLY A 134 -14.65 -2.07 -15.24
C GLY A 134 -13.63 -3.16 -14.89
N ILE A 135 -12.35 -2.80 -14.85
CA ILE A 135 -11.25 -3.72 -14.57
C ILE A 135 -11.31 -4.28 -13.13
N ALA A 136 -11.85 -3.51 -12.17
CA ALA A 136 -12.07 -4.01 -10.82
C ALA A 136 -13.04 -5.21 -10.84
N SER A 137 -14.15 -5.11 -11.61
CA SER A 137 -15.07 -6.24 -11.80
C SER A 137 -14.39 -7.44 -12.42
N GLU A 138 -13.60 -7.24 -13.49
CA GLU A 138 -12.87 -8.30 -14.16
C GLU A 138 -11.91 -9.04 -13.21
N PHE A 139 -11.24 -8.32 -12.32
CA PHE A 139 -10.37 -8.92 -11.31
C PHE A 139 -11.14 -9.88 -10.39
N TYR A 140 -12.24 -9.40 -9.77
CA TYR A 140 -13.02 -10.24 -8.86
C TYR A 140 -13.76 -11.38 -9.57
N ASP A 141 -14.16 -11.19 -10.83
CA ASP A 141 -14.74 -12.27 -11.65
C ASP A 141 -13.68 -13.34 -11.99
N ALA A 142 -12.43 -12.92 -12.25
CA ALA A 142 -11.32 -13.85 -12.46
C ALA A 142 -10.94 -14.62 -11.18
N ILE A 143 -11.02 -13.97 -10.01
CA ILE A 143 -10.86 -14.65 -8.72
C ILE A 143 -11.98 -15.70 -8.54
N ALA A 144 -13.24 -15.33 -8.75
CA ALA A 144 -14.37 -16.25 -8.63
C ALA A 144 -14.22 -17.45 -9.57
N ALA A 145 -13.81 -17.21 -10.81
CA ALA A 145 -13.55 -18.27 -11.79
C ALA A 145 -12.42 -19.22 -11.36
N ALA A 146 -11.38 -18.72 -10.66
CA ALA A 146 -10.30 -19.55 -10.15
C ALA A 146 -10.77 -20.57 -9.09
N TYR A 147 -11.87 -20.27 -8.38
CA TYR A 147 -12.52 -21.16 -7.42
C TYR A 147 -13.71 -21.93 -8.01
N GLY A 148 -14.07 -21.72 -9.28
CA GLY A 148 -15.27 -22.31 -9.88
C GLY A 148 -16.58 -21.72 -9.33
N GLU A 149 -16.54 -20.52 -8.76
CA GLU A 149 -17.65 -19.84 -8.10
C GLU A 149 -18.16 -18.67 -8.97
N LYS A 150 -19.43 -18.29 -8.76
CA LYS A 150 -20.00 -17.08 -9.39
C LYS A 150 -19.56 -15.79 -8.69
N TYR A 151 -19.20 -15.91 -7.42
CA TYR A 151 -18.92 -14.78 -6.56
C TYR A 151 -18.01 -15.21 -5.43
N VAL A 152 -16.93 -14.45 -5.21
CA VAL A 152 -16.00 -14.65 -4.09
C VAL A 152 -15.71 -13.31 -3.44
N ARG A 153 -15.85 -13.23 -2.13
CA ARG A 153 -15.48 -12.08 -1.31
C ARG A 153 -14.12 -12.28 -0.62
N SER A 154 -13.85 -13.50 -0.22
CA SER A 154 -12.61 -13.86 0.47
C SER A 154 -11.83 -14.88 -0.36
N PHE A 155 -10.52 -14.65 -0.53
CA PHE A 155 -9.66 -15.46 -1.38
C PHE A 155 -8.22 -15.51 -0.85
N GLU A 156 -7.48 -16.49 -1.30
CA GLU A 156 -6.06 -16.65 -0.97
C GLU A 156 -5.22 -15.54 -1.62
N PRO A 157 -4.29 -14.89 -0.90
CA PRO A 157 -3.42 -13.85 -1.47
C PRO A 157 -2.65 -14.30 -2.71
N LYS A 158 -2.18 -15.57 -2.75
CA LYS A 158 -1.52 -16.15 -3.93
C LYS A 158 -2.41 -16.18 -5.17
N VAL A 159 -3.73 -16.38 -5.01
CA VAL A 159 -4.68 -16.36 -6.14
C VAL A 159 -4.85 -14.94 -6.65
N GLY A 160 -4.97 -13.95 -5.75
CA GLY A 160 -4.95 -12.53 -6.12
C GLY A 160 -3.70 -12.15 -6.92
N LEU A 161 -2.53 -12.58 -6.45
CA LEU A 161 -1.25 -12.39 -7.14
C LEU A 161 -1.23 -13.02 -8.54
N GLN A 162 -1.71 -14.26 -8.67
CA GLN A 162 -1.74 -14.97 -9.96
C GLN A 162 -2.66 -14.28 -10.97
N VAL A 163 -3.84 -13.82 -10.53
CA VAL A 163 -4.78 -13.08 -11.36
C VAL A 163 -4.17 -11.77 -11.85
N PHE A 164 -3.57 -10.96 -10.96
CA PHE A 164 -2.88 -9.73 -11.38
C PHE A 164 -1.73 -10.01 -12.35
N LYS A 165 -0.87 -10.97 -12.06
CA LYS A 165 0.23 -11.35 -12.98
C LYS A 165 -0.29 -11.69 -14.37
N LYS A 166 -1.39 -12.46 -14.44
CA LYS A 166 -2.02 -12.83 -15.72
C LYS A 166 -2.60 -11.60 -16.44
N MET A 167 -3.34 -10.73 -15.74
CA MET A 167 -3.95 -9.54 -16.35
C MET A 167 -2.87 -8.56 -16.86
N ILE A 168 -1.79 -8.35 -16.10
CA ILE A 168 -0.64 -7.52 -16.46
C ILE A 168 0.05 -8.07 -17.72
N ALA A 169 0.30 -9.39 -17.76
CA ALA A 169 0.94 -10.04 -18.90
C ALA A 169 0.09 -9.96 -20.17
N VAL A 170 -1.22 -10.21 -20.05
CA VAL A 170 -2.17 -10.10 -21.19
C VAL A 170 -2.24 -8.66 -21.72
N ALA A 171 -2.20 -7.66 -20.85
CA ALA A 171 -2.20 -6.26 -21.26
C ALA A 171 -0.83 -5.79 -21.81
N GLY A 172 0.25 -6.55 -21.62
CA GLY A 172 1.60 -6.18 -22.05
C GLY A 172 2.16 -4.96 -21.29
N VAL A 173 1.89 -4.88 -19.99
CA VAL A 173 2.37 -3.79 -19.13
C VAL A 173 3.85 -3.97 -18.82
N GLU A 174 4.65 -2.91 -19.00
CA GLU A 174 6.03 -2.83 -18.51
C GLU A 174 6.03 -2.41 -17.05
N VAL A 175 6.56 -3.28 -16.16
CA VAL A 175 6.67 -3.02 -14.71
C VAL A 175 8.13 -2.99 -14.30
N VAL A 176 8.55 -1.94 -13.60
CA VAL A 176 9.86 -1.84 -12.94
C VAL A 176 9.64 -2.00 -11.45
N TYR A 177 10.01 -3.17 -10.94
CA TYR A 177 9.86 -3.50 -9.52
C TYR A 177 11.03 -2.97 -8.67
N ASN A 178 10.78 -2.81 -7.37
CA ASN A 178 11.75 -2.30 -6.38
C ASN A 178 12.30 -0.91 -6.74
N GLU A 179 11.47 -0.07 -7.32
CA GLU A 179 11.85 1.24 -7.81
C GLU A 179 11.27 2.33 -6.88
N LEU A 180 12.08 2.79 -5.94
CA LEU A 180 11.70 3.79 -4.93
C LEU A 180 11.99 5.20 -5.43
N LEU A 181 11.03 6.12 -5.26
CA LEU A 181 11.21 7.55 -5.56
C LEU A 181 12.32 8.16 -4.69
N ASP A 182 13.21 8.96 -5.27
CA ASP A 182 14.13 9.79 -4.48
C ASP A 182 13.33 10.92 -3.81
N ARG A 183 13.08 10.80 -2.52
CA ARG A 183 12.29 11.78 -1.73
C ARG A 183 13.13 12.94 -1.20
N THR A 184 14.40 13.04 -1.62
CA THR A 184 15.24 14.17 -1.26
C THR A 184 14.67 15.44 -1.90
N PRO A 185 14.41 16.52 -1.13
CA PRO A 185 13.87 17.76 -1.67
C PRO A 185 14.65 18.27 -2.90
N GLY A 186 13.93 18.55 -3.98
CA GLY A 186 14.50 19.06 -5.23
C GLY A 186 15.21 18.03 -6.12
N LYS A 187 15.24 16.72 -5.74
CA LYS A 187 15.88 15.66 -6.56
C LYS A 187 14.89 14.72 -7.22
N GLY A 188 13.92 14.22 -6.47
CA GLY A 188 13.04 13.16 -6.95
C GLY A 188 11.98 13.60 -7.94
N VAL A 189 11.54 14.84 -7.88
CA VAL A 189 10.53 15.40 -8.80
C VAL A 189 11.04 16.68 -9.42
N LYS A 190 11.13 16.72 -10.75
CA LYS A 190 11.43 17.93 -11.50
C LYS A 190 10.15 18.54 -12.03
N MET A 191 9.85 19.75 -11.57
CA MET A 191 8.70 20.52 -12.04
C MET A 191 9.11 21.45 -13.18
N ASN A 192 8.22 21.63 -14.15
CA ASN A 192 8.27 22.70 -15.16
C ASN A 192 6.99 23.54 -15.02
N GLY A 193 7.10 24.66 -14.34
CA GLY A 193 5.94 25.42 -13.89
C GLY A 193 5.08 24.58 -12.96
N LYS A 194 3.83 24.30 -13.36
CA LYS A 194 2.86 23.48 -12.62
C LYS A 194 2.74 22.05 -13.14
N LYS A 195 3.66 21.59 -13.96
CA LYS A 195 3.66 20.22 -14.50
C LYS A 195 4.89 19.47 -14.02
N ILE A 196 4.72 18.23 -13.63
CA ILE A 196 5.84 17.32 -13.43
C ILE A 196 6.46 17.06 -14.80
N GLU A 197 7.74 17.35 -14.95
CA GLU A 197 8.53 17.03 -16.14
C GLU A 197 9.09 15.61 -16.07
N SER A 198 9.63 15.24 -14.91
CA SER A 198 10.22 13.93 -14.69
C SER A 198 10.26 13.56 -13.22
N ILE A 199 10.38 12.25 -12.96
CA ILE A 199 10.63 11.73 -11.62
C ILE A 199 11.93 10.93 -11.63
N THR A 200 12.72 11.05 -10.57
CA THR A 200 14.00 10.37 -10.38
C THR A 200 13.90 9.42 -9.18
N MET A 201 14.41 8.22 -9.39
CA MET A 201 14.34 7.14 -8.42
C MET A 201 15.67 7.02 -7.65
N LEU A 202 15.64 6.33 -6.50
CA LEU A 202 16.86 6.03 -5.72
C LEU A 202 17.89 5.20 -6.51
N SER A 203 17.45 4.49 -7.54
CA SER A 203 18.34 3.80 -8.50
C SER A 203 19.15 4.76 -9.38
N GLY A 204 18.83 6.05 -9.36
CA GLY A 204 19.37 7.09 -10.24
C GLY A 204 18.70 7.18 -11.61
N LYS A 205 17.73 6.29 -11.92
CA LYS A 205 16.96 6.37 -13.17
C LYS A 205 15.94 7.50 -13.11
N THR A 206 15.76 8.16 -14.24
CA THR A 206 14.78 9.24 -14.42
C THR A 206 13.74 8.83 -15.46
N TYR A 207 12.47 9.14 -15.18
CA TYR A 207 11.33 8.81 -16.03
C TYR A 207 10.55 10.08 -16.36
N ARG A 208 10.23 10.25 -17.65
CA ARG A 208 9.50 11.40 -18.17
C ARG A 208 8.15 10.97 -18.72
N ALA A 209 7.11 11.78 -18.48
CA ALA A 209 5.79 11.52 -19.04
C ALA A 209 4.99 12.81 -19.25
N LYS A 210 3.89 12.69 -20.02
CA LYS A 210 2.89 13.74 -20.14
C LYS A 210 2.01 13.83 -18.88
N MET A 211 1.63 12.66 -18.32
CA MET A 211 0.79 12.52 -17.14
C MET A 211 1.43 11.59 -16.10
N PHE A 212 1.17 11.84 -14.84
CA PHE A 212 1.65 11.04 -13.71
C PHE A 212 0.48 10.59 -12.84
N ILE A 213 0.58 9.37 -12.30
CA ILE A 213 -0.40 8.83 -11.34
C ILE A 213 0.35 8.35 -10.11
N ASP A 214 0.08 8.98 -8.96
CA ASP A 214 0.51 8.47 -7.66
C ASP A 214 -0.52 7.47 -7.15
N ALA A 215 -0.26 6.20 -7.40
CA ALA A 215 -1.05 5.08 -6.93
C ALA A 215 -0.37 4.33 -5.76
N SER A 216 0.44 5.03 -4.97
CA SER A 216 1.03 4.49 -3.74
C SER A 216 0.09 4.66 -2.55
N TYR A 217 0.22 3.77 -1.54
CA TYR A 217 -0.57 3.88 -0.30
C TYR A 217 -0.16 5.07 0.57
N VAL A 218 0.97 5.73 0.29
CA VAL A 218 1.54 6.78 1.13
C VAL A 218 1.52 8.17 0.50
N GLY A 219 1.38 8.28 -0.84
CA GLY A 219 1.36 9.55 -1.55
C GLY A 219 2.72 10.25 -1.62
N ASP A 220 3.80 9.47 -1.80
CA ASP A 220 5.15 10.03 -1.83
C ASP A 220 5.42 10.90 -3.07
N LEU A 221 4.88 10.53 -4.25
CA LEU A 221 5.00 11.33 -5.47
C LEU A 221 4.17 12.63 -5.37
N MET A 222 2.95 12.53 -4.88
CA MET A 222 2.06 13.67 -4.65
C MET A 222 2.73 14.71 -3.74
N ALA A 223 3.29 14.26 -2.61
CA ALA A 223 3.98 15.13 -1.65
C ALA A 223 5.25 15.75 -2.26
N ALA A 224 6.06 14.95 -2.99
CA ALA A 224 7.28 15.44 -3.64
C ALA A 224 7.01 16.42 -4.78
N ALA A 225 5.83 16.36 -5.42
CA ALA A 225 5.36 17.32 -6.41
C ALA A 225 4.85 18.64 -5.79
N GLY A 226 4.85 18.78 -4.46
CA GLY A 226 4.42 19.99 -3.76
C GLY A 226 2.89 20.17 -3.69
N VAL A 227 2.12 19.10 -3.90
CA VAL A 227 0.66 19.13 -3.76
C VAL A 227 0.29 19.22 -2.29
N THR A 228 -0.71 20.03 -1.96
CA THR A 228 -1.20 20.18 -0.59
C THR A 228 -1.86 18.89 -0.07
N TYR A 229 -1.45 18.44 1.09
CA TYR A 229 -2.00 17.27 1.76
C TYR A 229 -2.10 17.47 3.28
N THR A 230 -2.77 16.56 3.95
CA THR A 230 -2.86 16.46 5.40
C THR A 230 -2.52 15.05 5.88
N VAL A 231 -2.14 14.95 7.16
CA VAL A 231 -1.94 13.68 7.89
C VAL A 231 -2.65 13.80 9.23
N GLY A 232 -3.24 12.71 9.71
CA GLY A 232 -3.95 12.69 10.99
C GLY A 232 -5.42 13.04 10.85
N ARG A 233 -6.02 13.55 11.91
CA ARG A 233 -7.46 13.74 12.02
C ARG A 233 -7.81 15.23 12.08
N GLU A 234 -8.78 15.66 11.27
CA GLU A 234 -9.35 16.99 11.32
C GLU A 234 -10.15 17.18 12.62
N PRO A 235 -10.20 18.40 13.18
CA PRO A 235 -11.13 18.69 14.26
C PRO A 235 -12.58 18.64 13.76
N GLU A 236 -13.52 18.30 14.64
CA GLU A 236 -14.95 18.15 14.33
C GLU A 236 -15.53 19.36 13.59
N ASN A 237 -15.14 20.55 13.99
CA ASN A 237 -15.66 21.82 13.42
C ASN A 237 -15.11 22.15 12.04
N GLN A 238 -14.06 21.49 11.54
CA GLN A 238 -13.48 21.81 10.23
C GLN A 238 -14.44 21.49 9.08
N TYR A 239 -15.13 20.36 9.17
CA TYR A 239 -16.11 19.92 8.19
C TYR A 239 -17.49 19.63 8.80
N ASN A 240 -17.69 19.96 10.08
CA ASN A 240 -18.89 19.64 10.87
C ASN A 240 -19.20 18.13 10.89
N GLU A 241 -18.18 17.31 11.09
CA GLU A 241 -18.26 15.84 11.13
C GLU A 241 -18.29 15.34 12.57
N ASP A 242 -19.43 14.83 13.01
CA ASP A 242 -19.61 14.35 14.40
C ASP A 242 -18.75 13.13 14.78
N MET A 243 -18.08 12.50 13.79
CA MET A 243 -17.12 11.41 14.00
C MET A 243 -15.65 11.84 13.89
N ALA A 244 -15.35 13.09 13.54
CA ALA A 244 -13.97 13.55 13.34
C ALA A 244 -13.23 13.83 14.65
N GLY A 245 -11.91 13.87 14.55
CA GLY A 245 -10.99 14.16 15.64
C GLY A 245 -10.87 13.02 16.67
N VAL A 246 -10.40 13.37 17.86
CA VAL A 246 -10.29 12.46 19.00
C VAL A 246 -11.65 11.88 19.35
N ARG A 247 -11.72 10.55 19.58
CA ARG A 247 -12.94 9.84 19.99
C ARG A 247 -12.64 8.86 21.12
N ARG A 248 -12.84 9.32 22.35
CA ARG A 248 -12.56 8.56 23.57
C ARG A 248 -13.60 7.45 23.77
N GLY A 249 -13.15 6.21 24.00
CA GLY A 249 -14.00 5.06 24.25
C GLY A 249 -14.65 5.03 25.65
N ASP A 250 -14.26 5.91 26.57
CA ASP A 250 -14.84 6.03 27.91
C ASP A 250 -16.01 7.03 27.98
N THR A 251 -16.29 7.81 26.93
CA THR A 251 -17.42 8.75 26.88
C THR A 251 -18.73 8.05 26.56
N LYS A 252 -19.84 8.52 27.16
CA LYS A 252 -21.20 7.98 26.91
C LYS A 252 -22.16 9.11 26.49
N PRO A 253 -23.08 8.89 25.51
CA PRO A 253 -23.13 7.67 24.70
C PRO A 253 -21.86 7.56 23.88
N ARG A 254 -21.38 6.33 23.66
CA ARG A 254 -20.32 6.07 22.68
C ARG A 254 -20.91 6.42 21.32
N LEU A 255 -20.64 7.63 20.89
CA LEU A 255 -21.14 8.15 19.63
C LEU A 255 -20.64 7.21 18.53
N HIS A 256 -21.57 6.66 17.74
CA HIS A 256 -21.30 6.02 16.46
C HIS A 256 -20.91 4.53 16.46
N TYR A 257 -21.13 3.80 17.54
CA TYR A 257 -20.90 2.36 17.53
C TYR A 257 -22.21 1.57 17.56
N THR A 258 -22.59 0.95 16.42
CA THR A 258 -23.77 0.11 16.32
C THR A 258 -23.55 -1.32 16.84
N GLN A 259 -22.27 -1.76 16.92
CA GLN A 259 -21.91 -3.03 17.54
C GLN A 259 -21.40 -2.76 18.95
N LYS A 260 -22.21 -3.16 19.91
CA LYS A 260 -21.99 -2.96 21.33
C LYS A 260 -20.58 -3.44 21.73
N ASP A 261 -19.73 -2.50 22.16
CA ASP A 261 -18.41 -2.76 22.75
C ASP A 261 -17.37 -3.49 21.86
N LYS A 262 -17.60 -3.58 20.53
CA LYS A 262 -16.55 -4.02 19.60
C LYS A 262 -15.37 -3.05 19.67
N ASP A 263 -14.14 -3.55 19.69
CA ASP A 263 -12.90 -2.80 19.72
C ASP A 263 -12.74 -1.80 20.89
N HIS A 264 -13.45 -2.07 22.02
CA HIS A 264 -13.29 -1.35 23.28
C HIS A 264 -13.10 -2.31 24.45
N PHE A 265 -12.45 -1.83 25.51
CA PHE A 265 -12.44 -2.55 26.78
C PHE A 265 -13.83 -2.57 27.40
N ILE A 266 -14.33 -3.76 27.72
CA ILE A 266 -15.60 -3.98 28.41
C ILE A 266 -15.43 -4.24 29.90
N LYS A 267 -14.18 -4.36 30.34
CA LYS A 267 -13.74 -4.56 31.72
C LYS A 267 -12.77 -3.46 32.11
N GLN A 268 -12.59 -3.26 33.39
CA GLN A 268 -11.55 -2.39 33.91
C GLN A 268 -10.23 -3.13 33.88
N VAL A 269 -9.26 -2.59 33.16
CA VAL A 269 -7.93 -3.19 32.98
C VAL A 269 -6.88 -2.20 33.42
N ASP A 270 -5.99 -2.65 34.30
CA ASP A 270 -4.91 -1.85 34.84
C ASP A 270 -3.84 -1.58 33.76
N PRO A 271 -3.46 -0.30 33.53
CA PRO A 271 -2.53 0.09 32.47
C PRO A 271 -1.06 0.21 32.92
N TYR A 272 -0.76 0.02 34.21
CA TYR A 272 0.57 0.32 34.77
C TYR A 272 1.51 -0.91 34.68
N ILE A 273 2.83 -0.69 34.63
CA ILE A 273 3.83 -1.78 34.61
C ILE A 273 3.62 -2.69 35.81
N THR A 274 3.58 -2.10 37.02
CA THR A 274 3.18 -2.82 38.23
C THR A 274 1.72 -2.53 38.51
N PRO A 275 0.82 -3.53 38.52
CA PRO A 275 -0.60 -3.33 38.74
C PRO A 275 -0.89 -2.52 40.01
N GLY A 276 -1.80 -1.52 39.89
CA GLY A 276 -2.19 -0.64 40.98
C GLY A 276 -1.16 0.40 41.39
N LYS A 277 -0.03 0.51 40.67
CA LYS A 277 1.05 1.45 40.99
C LYS A 277 1.33 2.43 39.85
N PRO A 278 0.66 3.60 39.81
CA PRO A 278 0.87 4.60 38.75
C PRO A 278 2.31 5.07 38.64
N GLU A 279 3.04 5.09 39.74
CA GLU A 279 4.45 5.48 39.81
C GLU A 279 5.39 4.51 39.09
N SER A 280 4.95 3.28 38.80
CA SER A 280 5.74 2.32 38.03
C SER A 280 5.81 2.61 36.53
N GLY A 281 5.01 3.60 36.07
CA GLY A 281 4.90 3.93 34.65
C GLY A 281 3.84 3.08 33.93
N LEU A 282 3.59 3.44 32.66
CA LEU A 282 2.58 2.79 31.81
C LEU A 282 3.18 1.62 31.04
N LEU A 283 2.36 0.62 30.77
CA LEU A 283 2.69 -0.44 29.81
C LEU A 283 2.99 0.16 28.43
N PRO A 284 3.77 -0.53 27.58
CA PRO A 284 4.12 -0.04 26.25
C PRO A 284 2.88 0.35 25.44
N LYS A 285 2.99 1.45 24.67
CA LYS A 285 1.94 1.95 23.79
C LYS A 285 0.63 2.35 24.49
N ILE A 286 0.68 2.61 25.79
CA ILE A 286 -0.40 3.28 26.52
C ILE A 286 0.01 4.73 26.80
N TYR A 287 -0.92 5.65 26.59
CA TYR A 287 -0.67 7.09 26.68
C TYR A 287 -1.50 7.72 27.81
N LYS A 288 -1.04 8.84 28.32
CA LYS A 288 -1.82 9.62 29.29
C LYS A 288 -2.99 10.31 28.61
N ILE A 289 -4.05 10.57 29.38
CA ILE A 289 -5.26 11.26 28.89
C ILE A 289 -5.02 12.73 28.50
N GLU A 290 -3.92 13.33 28.91
CA GLU A 290 -3.57 14.74 28.63
C GLU A 290 -3.75 15.05 27.14
N ASN A 291 -4.51 16.12 26.85
CA ASN A 291 -4.83 16.59 25.50
C ASN A 291 -5.77 15.69 24.66
N LEU A 292 -6.52 14.77 25.28
CA LEU A 292 -7.52 13.96 24.60
C LEU A 292 -8.93 14.56 24.77
N THR A 293 -9.21 15.68 24.11
CA THR A 293 -10.53 16.29 24.06
C THR A 293 -11.29 15.78 22.84
N ASN A 294 -12.49 15.22 23.06
CA ASN A 294 -13.34 14.75 21.95
C ASN A 294 -13.57 15.85 20.92
N GLY A 295 -13.47 15.51 19.63
CA GLY A 295 -13.60 16.43 18.51
C GLY A 295 -12.35 17.26 18.20
N GLN A 296 -11.31 17.19 19.01
CA GLN A 296 -10.03 17.86 18.72
C GLN A 296 -9.29 17.14 17.58
N GLY A 297 -8.74 17.89 16.62
CA GLY A 297 -7.87 17.34 15.59
C GLY A 297 -6.46 17.06 16.11
N ASP A 298 -5.78 16.10 15.48
CA ASP A 298 -4.37 15.80 15.75
C ASP A 298 -3.65 15.23 14.51
N LYS A 299 -2.38 14.86 14.65
CA LYS A 299 -1.58 14.25 13.56
C LYS A 299 -1.51 12.72 13.64
N LYS A 300 -2.28 12.11 14.54
CA LYS A 300 -2.28 10.66 14.70
C LYS A 300 -3.19 9.99 13.67
N ILE A 301 -2.81 8.78 13.28
CA ILE A 301 -3.55 7.94 12.34
C ILE A 301 -3.92 6.61 13.00
N GLN A 302 -4.93 5.95 12.45
CA GLN A 302 -5.38 4.63 12.90
C GLN A 302 -4.26 3.58 12.80
N ALA A 303 -4.32 2.57 13.67
CA ALA A 303 -3.32 1.52 13.73
C ALA A 303 -3.21 0.73 12.42
N TYR A 304 -1.98 0.31 12.12
CA TYR A 304 -1.67 -0.66 11.07
C TYR A 304 -1.57 -2.08 11.65
N ASN A 305 -1.68 -3.08 10.77
CA ASN A 305 -1.35 -4.46 11.08
C ASN A 305 -0.79 -5.17 9.84
N TYR A 306 -0.42 -6.45 10.01
CA TYR A 306 -0.31 -7.39 8.91
C TYR A 306 -1.58 -8.24 8.85
N ARG A 307 -2.17 -8.39 7.66
CA ARG A 307 -3.25 -9.33 7.40
C ARG A 307 -2.59 -10.69 7.11
N VAL A 308 -2.75 -11.63 8.03
CA VAL A 308 -1.99 -12.88 8.01
C VAL A 308 -2.88 -14.02 7.52
N CYS A 309 -2.44 -14.71 6.46
CA CYS A 309 -3.07 -15.94 5.99
C CYS A 309 -2.59 -17.11 6.86
N LEU A 310 -3.49 -17.61 7.70
CA LEU A 310 -3.22 -18.77 8.55
C LEU A 310 -3.94 -20.03 8.05
N THR A 311 -3.44 -21.20 8.42
CA THR A 311 -4.06 -22.47 8.08
C THR A 311 -4.11 -23.43 9.26
N THR A 312 -5.11 -24.31 9.23
CA THR A 312 -5.23 -25.46 10.13
C THR A 312 -4.84 -26.79 9.44
N ASP A 313 -4.51 -26.76 8.15
CA ASP A 313 -4.05 -27.95 7.41
C ASP A 313 -2.65 -28.36 7.86
N PRO A 314 -2.46 -29.56 8.46
CA PRO A 314 -1.15 -29.99 8.95
C PRO A 314 -0.09 -30.11 7.83
N ASN A 315 -0.51 -30.31 6.58
CA ASN A 315 0.41 -30.39 5.44
C ASN A 315 0.94 -29.02 4.99
N LEU A 316 0.22 -27.94 5.29
CA LEU A 316 0.58 -26.57 4.94
C LEU A 316 1.09 -25.76 6.13
N HIS A 317 1.03 -26.31 7.34
CA HIS A 317 1.23 -25.61 8.58
C HIS A 317 2.72 -25.30 8.84
N ILE A 318 3.05 -24.01 9.00
CA ILE A 318 4.30 -23.53 9.59
C ILE A 318 3.98 -23.10 11.03
N PRO A 319 4.56 -23.72 12.06
CA PRO A 319 4.27 -23.40 13.46
C PRO A 319 4.51 -21.93 13.80
N ILE A 320 3.62 -21.35 14.60
CA ILE A 320 3.88 -20.04 15.22
C ILE A 320 4.91 -20.21 16.32
N VAL A 321 6.04 -19.54 16.18
CA VAL A 321 7.15 -19.57 17.14
C VAL A 321 7.32 -18.21 17.80
N LYS A 322 7.93 -18.19 19.00
CA LYS A 322 8.30 -16.97 19.70
C LYS A 322 9.27 -16.16 18.83
N PRO A 323 8.89 -14.94 18.41
CA PRO A 323 9.77 -14.17 17.54
C PRO A 323 11.00 -13.64 18.29
N GLU A 324 12.07 -13.42 17.55
CA GLU A 324 13.20 -12.64 18.05
C GLU A 324 12.73 -11.21 18.38
N GLY A 325 13.20 -10.66 19.50
CA GLY A 325 12.77 -9.34 19.98
C GLY A 325 11.40 -9.34 20.70
N TYR A 326 10.81 -10.52 20.97
CA TYR A 326 9.58 -10.61 21.76
C TYR A 326 9.76 -9.96 23.13
N ASN A 327 8.88 -9.02 23.44
CA ASN A 327 8.77 -8.39 24.76
C ASN A 327 7.41 -8.76 25.38
N GLU A 328 7.42 -9.38 26.53
CA GLU A 328 6.20 -9.81 27.23
C GLU A 328 5.30 -8.64 27.61
N LEU A 329 5.89 -7.49 27.96
CA LEU A 329 5.14 -6.29 28.32
C LEU A 329 4.29 -5.74 27.18
N ASP A 330 4.67 -5.98 25.91
CA ASP A 330 3.87 -5.57 24.75
C ASP A 330 2.52 -6.30 24.68
N HIS A 331 2.41 -7.46 25.35
CA HIS A 331 1.22 -8.30 25.38
C HIS A 331 0.53 -8.33 26.77
N GLU A 332 1.10 -7.65 27.76
CA GLU A 332 0.59 -7.64 29.13
C GLU A 332 -0.84 -7.09 29.22
N LEU A 333 -1.14 -6.04 28.45
CA LEU A 333 -2.48 -5.46 28.42
C LEU A 333 -3.54 -6.46 27.92
N LEU A 334 -3.19 -7.31 26.94
CA LEU A 334 -4.05 -8.39 26.45
C LEU A 334 -4.29 -9.44 27.55
N LEU A 335 -3.23 -9.87 28.25
CA LEU A 335 -3.31 -10.87 29.29
C LEU A 335 -4.19 -10.39 30.45
N ARG A 336 -3.98 -9.14 30.89
CA ARG A 336 -4.85 -8.52 31.92
C ARG A 336 -6.29 -8.35 31.50
N ASN A 337 -6.54 -8.09 30.21
CA ASN A 337 -7.90 -8.02 29.68
C ASN A 337 -8.62 -9.37 29.82
N PHE A 338 -7.94 -10.49 29.56
CA PHE A 338 -8.47 -11.82 29.81
C PHE A 338 -8.72 -12.08 31.31
N GLU A 339 -7.77 -11.75 32.17
CA GLU A 339 -7.86 -11.90 33.61
C GLU A 339 -8.99 -11.06 34.21
N ALA A 340 -9.28 -9.89 33.62
CA ALA A 340 -10.44 -9.08 33.98
C ALA A 340 -11.76 -9.68 33.53
N GLY A 341 -11.75 -10.76 32.73
CA GLY A 341 -12.93 -11.52 32.31
C GLY A 341 -13.49 -11.13 30.94
N ASP A 342 -12.70 -10.52 30.06
CA ASP A 342 -13.03 -10.38 28.63
C ASP A 342 -12.55 -11.64 27.90
N LEU A 343 -13.44 -12.59 27.70
CA LEU A 343 -13.13 -13.89 27.10
C LEU A 343 -13.43 -13.96 25.59
N ARG A 344 -13.52 -12.82 24.92
CA ARG A 344 -13.73 -12.74 23.47
C ARG A 344 -12.42 -13.08 22.75
N MET A 345 -12.52 -13.78 21.59
CA MET A 345 -11.38 -14.00 20.70
C MET A 345 -10.91 -12.65 20.13
N PRO A 346 -9.65 -12.22 20.35
CA PRO A 346 -9.18 -10.89 19.92
C PRO A 346 -8.77 -10.87 18.44
N ALA A 347 -9.54 -11.54 17.61
CA ALA A 347 -9.33 -11.64 16.17
C ALA A 347 -10.65 -11.86 15.43
N LEU A 348 -10.79 -11.19 14.29
CA LEU A 348 -11.77 -11.56 13.26
C LEU A 348 -11.10 -12.60 12.35
N ILE A 349 -11.60 -13.83 12.41
CA ILE A 349 -11.10 -14.98 11.67
C ILE A 349 -12.04 -15.24 10.51
N GLU A 350 -11.69 -14.82 9.31
CA GLU A 350 -12.52 -14.96 8.12
C GLU A 350 -12.05 -16.13 7.23
N PRO A 351 -12.88 -17.16 7.02
CA PRO A 351 -12.55 -18.27 6.13
C PRO A 351 -12.31 -17.80 4.69
N LEU A 352 -11.26 -18.35 4.07
CA LEU A 352 -10.96 -18.11 2.66
C LEU A 352 -11.70 -19.14 1.79
N SER A 353 -12.28 -18.66 0.69
CA SER A 353 -13.08 -19.47 -0.23
C SER A 353 -12.27 -20.65 -0.80
N GLY A 354 -12.94 -21.78 -0.98
CA GLY A 354 -12.37 -22.96 -1.63
C GLY A 354 -11.29 -23.72 -0.85
N THR A 355 -10.86 -23.26 0.33
CA THR A 355 -9.71 -23.85 1.04
C THR A 355 -10.11 -24.81 2.17
N GLY A 356 -11.22 -24.56 2.83
CA GLY A 356 -11.69 -25.33 4.00
C GLY A 356 -10.79 -25.21 5.26
N SER A 357 -9.56 -24.73 5.13
CA SER A 357 -8.58 -24.72 6.22
C SER A 357 -7.88 -23.37 6.41
N LYS A 358 -7.91 -22.49 5.41
CA LYS A 358 -7.26 -21.19 5.46
C LYS A 358 -8.18 -20.08 5.91
N VAL A 359 -7.60 -19.12 6.61
CA VAL A 359 -8.30 -17.95 7.13
C VAL A 359 -7.48 -16.68 6.92
N ASP A 360 -8.16 -15.56 6.77
CA ASP A 360 -7.60 -14.23 6.95
C ASP A 360 -7.74 -13.84 8.42
N TRP A 361 -6.61 -13.52 9.06
CA TRP A 361 -6.57 -13.13 10.46
C TRP A 361 -6.48 -11.61 10.59
N ASN A 362 -7.56 -11.00 11.05
CA ASN A 362 -7.68 -9.56 11.25
C ASN A 362 -7.84 -9.19 12.73
N ASN A 363 -7.62 -7.92 13.04
CA ASN A 363 -7.84 -7.35 14.37
C ASN A 363 -9.30 -7.41 14.82
N MET A 364 -9.53 -7.60 16.12
CA MET A 364 -10.84 -7.50 16.76
C MET A 364 -10.67 -7.16 18.24
N HIS A 365 -11.68 -6.47 18.79
CA HIS A 365 -11.81 -6.11 20.21
C HIS A 365 -10.72 -5.13 20.72
N ALA A 366 -10.61 -5.03 22.05
CA ALA A 366 -9.83 -3.97 22.70
C ALA A 366 -8.34 -4.04 22.40
N VAL A 367 -7.77 -5.25 22.42
CA VAL A 367 -6.36 -5.52 22.14
C VAL A 367 -6.28 -6.71 21.18
N GLY A 368 -5.69 -6.51 20.03
CA GLY A 368 -5.57 -7.53 19.00
C GLY A 368 -4.27 -7.39 18.20
N SER A 369 -4.34 -7.67 16.90
CA SER A 369 -3.18 -7.61 15.99
C SER A 369 -2.81 -6.18 15.55
N ASP A 370 -3.64 -5.19 15.83
CA ASP A 370 -3.32 -3.78 15.57
C ASP A 370 -2.33 -3.27 16.63
N LEU A 371 -1.18 -2.73 16.20
CA LEU A 371 -0.23 -2.07 17.09
C LEU A 371 -0.60 -0.59 17.20
N ALA A 372 -1.58 -0.27 18.06
CA ALA A 372 -2.06 1.08 18.27
C ALA A 372 -0.93 2.02 18.73
N GLY A 373 -0.77 3.17 18.06
CA GLY A 373 0.31 4.13 18.33
C GLY A 373 1.68 3.72 17.79
N GLY A 374 1.78 2.60 17.04
CA GLY A 374 3.05 2.12 16.48
C GLY A 374 3.45 2.77 15.15
N ASN A 375 2.55 3.47 14.47
CA ASN A 375 2.71 3.89 13.08
C ASN A 375 2.45 5.38 12.82
N TRP A 376 2.30 6.23 13.83
CA TRP A 376 1.92 7.64 13.60
C TRP A 376 2.92 8.40 12.72
N ASP A 377 4.21 8.08 12.83
CA ASP A 377 5.27 8.72 12.03
C ASP A 377 5.39 8.16 10.61
N TYR A 378 4.76 7.01 10.31
CA TYR A 378 4.96 6.27 9.07
C TYR A 378 4.75 7.10 7.79
N PRO A 379 3.72 7.95 7.67
CA PRO A 379 3.50 8.75 6.46
C PRO A 379 4.68 9.65 6.10
N GLU A 380 5.30 10.29 7.09
CA GLU A 380 6.39 11.26 6.90
C GLU A 380 7.79 10.66 7.08
N ALA A 381 7.87 9.40 7.54
CA ALA A 381 9.13 8.73 7.83
C ALA A 381 9.99 8.48 6.58
N SER A 382 11.32 8.46 6.77
CA SER A 382 12.24 7.95 5.74
C SER A 382 11.97 6.49 5.43
N TYR A 383 12.46 5.97 4.30
CA TYR A 383 12.31 4.55 3.97
C TYR A 383 12.95 3.63 5.03
N GLU A 384 14.06 4.03 5.63
CA GLU A 384 14.70 3.32 6.74
C GLU A 384 13.78 3.26 7.94
N LYS A 385 13.21 4.39 8.34
CA LYS A 385 12.30 4.47 9.49
C LYS A 385 10.99 3.71 9.25
N ARG A 386 10.47 3.71 8.03
CA ARG A 386 9.31 2.87 7.66
C ARG A 386 9.62 1.38 7.86
N ARG A 387 10.80 0.91 7.42
CA ARG A 387 11.23 -0.49 7.65
C ARG A 387 11.35 -0.84 9.12
N GLU A 388 11.84 0.09 9.95
CA GLU A 388 11.87 -0.12 11.43
C GLU A 388 10.45 -0.27 12.01
N ILE A 389 9.52 0.58 11.57
CA ILE A 389 8.10 0.52 11.97
C ILE A 389 7.47 -0.79 11.50
N GLU A 390 7.69 -1.20 10.26
CA GLU A 390 7.21 -2.47 9.70
C GLU A 390 7.74 -3.67 10.51
N LYS A 391 9.04 -3.66 10.84
CA LYS A 391 9.66 -4.72 11.65
C LYS A 391 9.09 -4.77 13.06
N ALA A 392 8.83 -3.63 13.67
CA ALA A 392 8.18 -3.56 14.99
C ALA A 392 6.77 -4.16 14.96
N HIS A 393 5.98 -3.86 13.92
CA HIS A 393 4.66 -4.46 13.72
C HIS A 393 4.75 -5.98 13.48
N GLU A 394 5.68 -6.44 12.64
CA GLU A 394 5.90 -7.87 12.44
C GLU A 394 6.21 -8.57 13.77
N THR A 395 7.16 -8.04 14.54
CA THR A 395 7.56 -8.60 15.83
C THR A 395 6.38 -8.65 16.82
N TYR A 396 5.61 -7.55 16.90
CA TYR A 396 4.42 -7.49 17.75
C TYR A 396 3.37 -8.52 17.36
N ILE A 397 3.02 -8.60 16.07
CA ILE A 397 1.94 -9.50 15.62
C ILE A 397 2.34 -10.98 15.71
N ARG A 398 3.60 -11.31 15.37
CA ARG A 398 4.13 -12.67 15.62
C ARG A 398 4.11 -13.01 17.11
N GLY A 399 4.50 -12.06 17.95
CA GLY A 399 4.44 -12.18 19.41
C GLY A 399 3.02 -12.34 19.94
N PHE A 400 2.06 -11.60 19.37
CA PHE A 400 0.65 -11.71 19.69
C PHE A 400 0.09 -13.11 19.35
N LEU A 401 0.36 -13.63 18.16
CA LEU A 401 -0.05 -14.97 17.75
C LEU A 401 0.58 -16.04 18.63
N TRP A 402 1.88 -15.90 18.96
CA TRP A 402 2.56 -16.81 19.87
C TRP A 402 1.98 -16.74 21.29
N THR A 403 1.73 -15.55 21.82
CA THR A 403 1.12 -15.35 23.14
C THR A 403 -0.24 -16.03 23.21
N LEU A 404 -1.10 -15.80 22.22
CA LEU A 404 -2.45 -16.43 22.18
C LEU A 404 -2.39 -17.96 22.17
N SER A 405 -1.43 -18.54 21.47
CA SER A 405 -1.34 -20.01 21.31
C SER A 405 -0.59 -20.72 22.42
N SER A 406 0.26 -20.02 23.19
CA SER A 406 1.20 -20.67 24.13
C SER A 406 1.19 -20.16 25.57
N ASN A 407 0.77 -18.90 25.80
CA ASN A 407 0.85 -18.33 27.16
C ASN A 407 -0.24 -18.91 28.08
N PRO A 408 0.11 -19.46 29.28
CA PRO A 408 -0.86 -20.09 30.19
C PRO A 408 -1.89 -19.12 30.79
N ARG A 409 -1.62 -17.79 30.79
CA ARG A 409 -2.58 -16.76 31.23
C ARG A 409 -3.70 -16.50 30.21
N VAL A 410 -3.57 -16.97 28.97
CA VAL A 410 -4.64 -16.94 27.98
C VAL A 410 -5.68 -18.01 28.31
N PRO A 411 -7.00 -17.69 28.31
CA PRO A 411 -8.05 -18.66 28.57
C PRO A 411 -7.88 -19.92 27.70
N GLU A 412 -8.02 -21.09 28.30
CA GLU A 412 -7.73 -22.38 27.66
C GLU A 412 -8.47 -22.57 26.32
N ALA A 413 -9.73 -22.16 26.24
CA ALA A 413 -10.53 -22.27 25.03
C ALA A 413 -9.93 -21.43 23.88
N ILE A 414 -9.51 -20.19 24.15
CA ILE A 414 -8.86 -19.30 23.18
C ILE A 414 -7.51 -19.87 22.78
N ARG A 415 -6.70 -20.30 23.75
CA ARG A 415 -5.37 -20.89 23.50
C ARG A 415 -5.47 -22.15 22.62
N LYS A 416 -6.40 -23.06 22.93
CA LYS A 416 -6.67 -24.26 22.12
C LYS A 416 -7.16 -23.91 20.72
N GLN A 417 -7.95 -22.86 20.55
CA GLN A 417 -8.37 -22.39 19.23
C GLN A 417 -7.18 -21.80 18.46
N ALA A 418 -6.43 -20.89 19.08
CA ALA A 418 -5.28 -20.23 18.45
C ALA A 418 -4.16 -21.21 18.06
N SER A 419 -3.89 -22.23 18.90
CA SER A 419 -2.85 -23.23 18.66
C SER A 419 -3.10 -24.17 17.46
N LYS A 420 -4.32 -24.17 16.91
CA LYS A 420 -4.61 -24.91 15.67
C LYS A 420 -4.06 -24.25 14.42
N TYR A 421 -3.76 -22.97 14.47
CA TYR A 421 -3.35 -22.18 13.32
C TYR A 421 -1.82 -22.06 13.22
N GLY A 422 -1.32 -22.09 11.99
CA GLY A 422 0.04 -21.73 11.63
C GLY A 422 0.07 -20.90 10.37
N LEU A 423 1.23 -20.36 10.01
CA LEU A 423 1.40 -19.70 8.71
C LEU A 423 1.26 -20.74 7.60
N SER A 424 0.73 -20.31 6.45
CA SER A 424 0.54 -21.21 5.32
C SER A 424 1.78 -21.24 4.43
N LYS A 425 2.45 -22.40 4.31
CA LYS A 425 3.72 -22.52 3.56
C LYS A 425 3.58 -22.33 2.06
N ASP A 426 2.38 -22.33 1.50
CA ASP A 426 2.09 -22.09 0.10
C ASP A 426 1.66 -20.63 -0.19
N GLU A 427 1.65 -19.79 0.83
CA GLU A 427 1.52 -18.34 0.72
C GLU A 427 2.88 -17.70 1.03
N PHE A 428 3.22 -16.60 0.32
CA PHE A 428 4.45 -15.83 0.57
C PHE A 428 5.68 -16.73 0.70
N THR A 429 5.86 -17.64 -0.25
CA THR A 429 6.83 -18.76 -0.19
C THR A 429 8.29 -18.32 -0.06
N ASP A 430 8.60 -17.11 -0.51
CA ASP A 430 9.90 -16.46 -0.40
C ASP A 430 10.08 -15.65 0.90
N ASN A 431 9.04 -15.58 1.74
CA ASN A 431 9.04 -14.86 3.02
C ASN A 431 8.53 -15.72 4.20
N GLY A 432 8.69 -17.04 4.10
CA GLY A 432 8.33 -17.98 5.19
C GLY A 432 6.85 -17.95 5.59
N GLY A 433 5.96 -17.72 4.64
CA GLY A 433 4.51 -17.63 4.88
C GLY A 433 4.04 -16.31 5.47
N TRP A 434 4.92 -15.32 5.64
CA TRP A 434 4.57 -14.01 6.18
C TRP A 434 4.24 -13.01 5.05
N PRO A 435 3.19 -12.16 5.19
CA PRO A 435 2.83 -11.16 4.18
C PRO A 435 3.97 -10.22 3.83
N TRP A 436 4.07 -9.82 2.56
CA TRP A 436 5.18 -8.97 2.08
C TRP A 436 5.08 -7.51 2.50
N MET A 437 3.87 -7.02 2.79
CA MET A 437 3.68 -5.62 3.18
C MET A 437 2.72 -5.48 4.35
N ILE A 438 2.92 -4.41 5.11
CA ILE A 438 2.03 -3.96 6.16
C ILE A 438 0.75 -3.37 5.55
N TYR A 439 -0.39 -3.53 6.22
CA TYR A 439 -1.64 -2.88 5.83
C TYR A 439 -1.64 -1.41 6.23
N ILE A 440 -1.29 -0.55 5.28
CA ILE A 440 -1.35 0.91 5.40
C ILE A 440 -2.81 1.33 5.22
N ARG A 441 -3.54 1.52 6.33
CA ARG A 441 -4.95 1.89 6.28
C ARG A 441 -5.17 3.35 5.92
N GLU A 442 -4.23 4.21 6.27
CA GLU A 442 -4.29 5.65 6.07
C GLU A 442 -2.88 6.24 6.13
N ALA A 443 -2.59 7.22 5.27
CA ALA A 443 -1.34 7.95 5.29
C ALA A 443 -1.59 9.43 5.00
N ARG A 444 -0.92 10.01 3.98
CA ARG A 444 -1.25 11.34 3.48
C ARG A 444 -2.60 11.31 2.75
N ARG A 445 -3.37 12.34 2.92
CA ARG A 445 -4.61 12.58 2.19
C ARG A 445 -4.50 13.94 1.50
N MET A 446 -4.67 13.96 0.19
CA MET A 446 -4.66 15.20 -0.60
C MET A 446 -5.71 16.19 -0.08
N VAL A 447 -5.46 17.48 -0.19
CA VAL A 447 -6.45 18.53 0.06
C VAL A 447 -6.71 19.24 -1.26
N SER A 448 -7.79 18.86 -1.93
CA SER A 448 -8.20 19.38 -3.24
C SER A 448 -9.37 20.37 -3.14
N ASP A 449 -9.86 20.82 -4.30
CA ASP A 449 -11.04 21.70 -4.38
C ASP A 449 -12.35 21.01 -3.96
N TYR A 450 -12.35 19.68 -3.89
CA TYR A 450 -13.42 18.88 -3.31
C TYR A 450 -12.86 17.88 -2.31
N VAL A 451 -13.09 18.11 -1.03
CA VAL A 451 -12.78 17.16 0.03
C VAL A 451 -14.01 16.30 0.27
N MET A 452 -13.91 14.99 0.05
CA MET A 452 -14.93 14.02 0.45
C MET A 452 -15.06 14.01 1.96
N THR A 453 -16.27 14.02 2.49
CA THR A 453 -16.53 14.10 3.93
C THR A 453 -17.56 13.07 4.38
N GLN A 454 -17.78 12.94 5.69
CA GLN A 454 -18.85 12.15 6.28
C GLN A 454 -20.23 12.46 5.63
N HIS A 455 -20.47 13.72 5.27
CA HIS A 455 -21.74 14.14 4.66
C HIS A 455 -21.98 13.52 3.29
N ASP A 456 -20.94 13.30 2.50
CA ASP A 456 -21.03 12.57 1.23
C ASP A 456 -21.37 11.10 1.49
N CYS A 457 -20.67 10.47 2.45
CA CYS A 457 -20.90 9.07 2.82
C CYS A 457 -22.33 8.84 3.33
N GLU A 458 -22.86 9.78 4.10
CA GLU A 458 -24.24 9.73 4.63
C GLU A 458 -25.31 10.15 3.61
N GLY A 459 -24.92 10.62 2.42
CA GLY A 459 -25.83 11.09 1.38
C GLY A 459 -26.50 12.43 1.67
N LYS A 460 -25.95 13.19 2.64
CA LYS A 460 -26.36 14.59 2.95
C LYS A 460 -25.82 15.58 1.92
N ARG A 461 -24.71 15.23 1.26
CA ARG A 461 -24.12 15.92 0.14
C ARG A 461 -23.89 14.91 -0.99
N SER A 462 -24.03 15.30 -2.24
CA SER A 462 -23.79 14.46 -3.40
C SER A 462 -22.67 15.05 -4.25
N ALA A 463 -21.71 14.23 -4.63
CA ALA A 463 -20.67 14.63 -5.59
C ALA A 463 -21.33 14.97 -6.94
N PRO A 464 -21.05 16.14 -7.54
CA PRO A 464 -21.65 16.53 -8.82
C PRO A 464 -20.98 15.83 -10.02
N ASP A 465 -19.80 15.26 -9.81
CA ASP A 465 -18.89 14.71 -10.81
C ASP A 465 -18.38 13.31 -10.42
N PRO A 466 -19.27 12.31 -10.16
CA PRO A 466 -18.84 11.02 -9.65
C PRO A 466 -18.02 10.22 -10.67
N VAL A 467 -16.89 9.64 -10.22
CA VAL A 467 -16.01 8.78 -11.01
C VAL A 467 -15.87 7.37 -10.44
N GLY A 468 -16.69 7.03 -9.47
CA GLY A 468 -16.80 5.74 -8.81
C GLY A 468 -17.73 5.84 -7.61
N LEU A 469 -17.98 4.70 -6.94
CA LEU A 469 -18.84 4.64 -5.75
C LEU A 469 -18.05 4.14 -4.53
N GLY A 470 -18.33 4.77 -3.37
CA GLY A 470 -18.01 4.24 -2.05
C GLY A 470 -19.24 3.57 -1.42
N SER A 471 -19.02 2.55 -0.57
CA SER A 471 -20.14 1.83 0.05
C SER A 471 -19.82 1.18 1.40
N PHE A 472 -18.55 1.09 1.78
CA PHE A 472 -18.13 0.49 3.04
C PHE A 472 -18.42 1.41 4.24
N GLY A 473 -18.34 0.85 5.46
CA GLY A 473 -18.44 1.64 6.68
C GLY A 473 -17.35 2.71 6.78
N MET A 474 -17.68 3.86 7.33
CA MET A 474 -16.69 4.83 7.82
C MET A 474 -16.00 4.18 9.01
N ASP A 475 -14.85 3.56 8.77
CA ASP A 475 -14.14 2.65 9.65
C ASP A 475 -12.76 3.22 9.99
N SER A 476 -12.54 3.49 11.28
CA SER A 476 -11.22 3.76 11.82
C SER A 476 -10.92 2.81 12.96
N HIS A 477 -9.76 2.19 12.90
CA HIS A 477 -9.21 1.34 13.94
C HIS A 477 -8.69 2.16 15.12
N CYS A 478 -8.43 1.51 16.26
CA CYS A 478 -7.86 2.15 17.43
C CYS A 478 -6.62 2.98 17.07
N VAL A 479 -6.63 4.26 17.42
CA VAL A 479 -5.50 5.17 17.18
C VAL A 479 -4.48 5.06 18.31
N GLN A 480 -4.97 4.91 19.55
CA GLN A 480 -4.14 4.72 20.73
C GLN A 480 -4.92 4.08 21.89
N HIS A 481 -4.19 3.42 22.79
CA HIS A 481 -4.67 3.10 24.12
C HIS A 481 -4.36 4.26 25.05
N PHE A 482 -5.26 4.58 25.96
CA PHE A 482 -5.02 5.63 26.93
C PHE A 482 -5.54 5.26 28.33
N VAL A 483 -5.03 5.98 29.35
CA VAL A 483 -5.51 5.83 30.72
C VAL A 483 -6.66 6.79 30.95
N THR A 484 -7.82 6.26 31.32
CA THR A 484 -9.00 7.05 31.69
C THR A 484 -8.80 7.81 33.01
N GLU A 485 -9.66 8.76 33.30
CA GLU A 485 -9.66 9.50 34.59
C GLU A 485 -9.84 8.56 35.80
N SER A 486 -10.50 7.41 35.60
CA SER A 486 -10.65 6.37 36.61
C SER A 486 -9.45 5.41 36.74
N GLY A 487 -8.36 5.66 36.02
CA GLY A 487 -7.11 4.90 36.11
C GLY A 487 -7.10 3.57 35.34
N HIS A 488 -8.00 3.37 34.36
CA HIS A 488 -8.10 2.15 33.58
C HIS A 488 -7.76 2.38 32.10
N ALA A 489 -7.30 1.33 31.42
CA ALA A 489 -7.03 1.38 29.98
C ALA A 489 -8.33 1.48 29.18
N GLN A 490 -8.30 2.29 28.11
CA GLN A 490 -9.38 2.35 27.11
C GLN A 490 -8.82 2.70 25.73
N ASN A 491 -9.61 2.41 24.69
CA ASN A 491 -9.28 2.69 23.30
C ASN A 491 -9.81 4.07 22.88
N GLU A 492 -9.06 4.72 22.00
CA GLU A 492 -9.37 6.00 21.41
C GLU A 492 -9.27 5.92 19.89
N GLY A 493 -10.13 6.67 19.18
CA GLY A 493 -10.12 6.82 17.73
C GLY A 493 -10.90 5.75 16.96
N VAL A 494 -11.53 4.80 17.65
CA VAL A 494 -12.38 3.79 17.00
C VAL A 494 -13.70 4.42 16.58
N ILE A 495 -13.99 4.39 15.28
CA ILE A 495 -15.27 4.82 14.70
C ILE A 495 -15.81 3.75 13.75
N TRP A 496 -17.14 3.65 13.69
CA TRP A 496 -17.85 2.79 12.75
C TRP A 496 -19.26 3.29 12.47
N ARG A 497 -19.55 3.62 11.21
CA ARG A 497 -20.90 3.91 10.75
C ARG A 497 -21.05 3.54 9.28
N VAL A 498 -22.01 2.67 8.99
CA VAL A 498 -22.28 2.22 7.62
C VAL A 498 -23.08 3.28 6.86
N PRO A 499 -22.65 3.69 5.66
CA PRO A 499 -23.45 4.54 4.79
C PRO A 499 -24.82 3.93 4.48
N PRO A 500 -25.90 4.72 4.49
CA PRO A 500 -27.25 4.19 4.24
C PRO A 500 -27.41 3.60 2.83
N LYS A 501 -26.62 4.09 1.87
CA LYS A 501 -26.57 3.63 0.48
C LYS A 501 -25.19 3.91 -0.10
N PRO A 502 -24.78 3.25 -1.21
CA PRO A 502 -23.60 3.67 -1.97
C PRO A 502 -23.67 5.16 -2.39
N TYR A 503 -22.54 5.83 -2.37
CA TYR A 503 -22.40 7.26 -2.66
C TYR A 503 -21.33 7.51 -3.72
N GLY A 504 -21.51 8.58 -4.52
CA GLY A 504 -20.56 8.98 -5.58
C GLY A 504 -19.28 9.59 -5.02
N ILE A 505 -18.15 9.26 -5.61
CA ILE A 505 -16.83 9.83 -5.30
C ILE A 505 -16.50 10.86 -6.38
N SER A 506 -16.23 12.11 -5.98
CA SER A 506 -15.99 13.24 -6.89
C SER A 506 -14.69 13.07 -7.68
N TYR A 507 -14.70 13.40 -8.97
CA TYR A 507 -13.51 13.53 -9.81
C TYR A 507 -12.47 14.47 -9.18
N ARG A 508 -12.93 15.60 -8.65
CA ARG A 508 -12.06 16.60 -8.03
C ARG A 508 -11.36 16.10 -6.77
N SER A 509 -11.81 14.98 -6.19
CA SER A 509 -11.13 14.39 -5.04
C SER A 509 -9.87 13.60 -5.43
N ILE A 510 -9.68 13.24 -6.69
CA ILE A 510 -8.52 12.47 -7.16
C ILE A 510 -7.48 13.29 -7.92
N ILE A 511 -7.68 14.61 -8.03
CA ILE A 511 -6.77 15.55 -8.68
C ILE A 511 -6.37 16.68 -7.73
N PRO A 512 -5.16 17.27 -7.87
CA PRO A 512 -4.74 18.45 -7.11
C PRO A 512 -5.64 19.67 -7.33
N LYS A 513 -5.57 20.63 -6.42
CA LYS A 513 -6.19 21.95 -6.61
C LYS A 513 -5.74 22.59 -7.90
N LYS A 514 -6.66 23.35 -8.50
CA LYS A 514 -6.32 24.18 -9.65
C LYS A 514 -5.16 25.12 -9.25
N GLY A 515 -4.08 25.02 -10.00
CA GLY A 515 -2.90 25.86 -9.78
C GLY A 515 -1.77 25.22 -8.95
N GLU A 516 -1.92 24.00 -8.45
CA GLU A 516 -0.84 23.25 -7.79
C GLU A 516 -0.10 22.35 -8.81
N CYS A 517 -0.69 21.26 -9.26
CA CYS A 517 -0.09 20.37 -10.24
C CYS A 517 -1.12 20.01 -11.34
N GLU A 518 -0.75 20.24 -12.61
CA GLU A 518 -1.68 20.16 -13.75
C GLU A 518 -1.69 18.81 -14.47
N ASN A 519 -0.80 17.89 -14.13
CA ASN A 519 -0.63 16.59 -14.80
C ASN A 519 -0.44 15.41 -13.84
N LEU A 520 -1.02 15.52 -12.63
CA LEU A 520 -0.95 14.48 -11.59
C LEU A 520 -2.36 14.03 -11.18
N PHE A 521 -2.50 12.71 -10.97
CA PHE A 521 -3.64 12.09 -10.29
C PHE A 521 -3.17 11.38 -9.03
N SER A 522 -4.01 11.39 -7.98
CA SER A 522 -3.78 10.67 -6.72
C SER A 522 -5.04 9.89 -6.32
N PRO A 523 -5.30 8.73 -6.95
CA PRO A 523 -6.53 7.96 -6.73
C PRO A 523 -6.52 7.12 -5.46
N ILE A 524 -5.41 7.04 -4.72
CA ILE A 524 -5.26 6.29 -3.47
C ILE A 524 -5.22 7.24 -2.28
N CYS A 525 -4.30 8.22 -2.32
CA CYS A 525 -4.19 9.29 -1.33
C CYS A 525 -5.09 10.48 -1.69
N PHE A 526 -6.31 10.20 -2.09
CA PHE A 526 -7.30 11.16 -2.56
C PHE A 526 -7.71 12.17 -1.49
N SER A 527 -8.41 13.22 -1.92
CA SER A 527 -8.91 14.30 -1.06
C SER A 527 -10.14 13.86 -0.28
N ALA A 528 -9.97 13.54 0.99
CA ALA A 528 -11.02 13.15 1.91
C ALA A 528 -10.66 13.52 3.36
N SER A 529 -11.68 13.75 4.20
CA SER A 529 -11.50 13.79 5.66
C SER A 529 -11.07 12.41 6.18
N HIS A 530 -10.49 12.35 7.38
CA HIS A 530 -10.19 11.09 8.07
C HIS A 530 -11.40 10.15 8.09
N VAL A 531 -12.58 10.68 8.41
CA VAL A 531 -13.84 9.92 8.52
C VAL A 531 -14.25 9.32 7.18
N ALA A 532 -14.31 10.14 6.12
CA ALA A 532 -14.70 9.67 4.80
C ALA A 532 -13.66 8.71 4.21
N HIS A 533 -12.36 8.97 4.43
CA HIS A 533 -11.29 8.09 3.99
C HIS A 533 -11.48 6.66 4.53
N GLY A 534 -11.93 6.50 5.77
CA GLY A 534 -12.24 5.21 6.38
C GLY A 534 -13.24 4.36 5.57
N SER A 535 -14.16 5.00 4.82
CA SER A 535 -15.14 4.33 3.95
C SER A 535 -14.61 4.09 2.52
N MET A 536 -13.67 4.91 2.07
CA MET A 536 -13.21 4.94 0.67
C MET A 536 -11.92 4.13 0.45
N ARG A 537 -11.16 3.83 1.50
CA ARG A 537 -9.86 3.14 1.46
C ARG A 537 -9.93 1.65 1.14
N MET A 538 -10.90 1.22 0.36
CA MET A 538 -11.14 -0.18 0.01
C MET A 538 -10.52 -0.52 -1.34
N GLU A 539 -9.92 -1.72 -1.47
CA GLU A 539 -9.22 -2.12 -2.70
C GLU A 539 -10.08 -2.00 -3.98
N PRO A 540 -11.40 -2.38 -4.00
CA PRO A 540 -12.23 -2.16 -5.19
C PRO A 540 -12.42 -0.68 -5.54
N VAL A 541 -12.43 0.21 -4.53
CA VAL A 541 -12.52 1.67 -4.75
C VAL A 541 -11.21 2.18 -5.34
N PHE A 542 -10.07 1.77 -4.81
CA PHE A 542 -8.76 2.11 -5.36
C PHE A 542 -8.61 1.68 -6.82
N MET A 543 -9.03 0.46 -7.16
CA MET A 543 -9.04 -0.03 -8.54
C MET A 543 -9.91 0.84 -9.46
N THR A 544 -11.14 1.14 -9.02
CA THR A 544 -12.10 1.98 -9.75
C THR A 544 -11.58 3.39 -9.99
N LEU A 545 -11.10 4.07 -8.96
CA LEU A 545 -10.59 5.44 -9.06
C LEU A 545 -9.33 5.51 -9.93
N SER A 546 -8.49 4.47 -9.89
CA SER A 546 -7.28 4.41 -10.70
C SER A 546 -7.57 4.21 -12.19
N GLU A 547 -8.56 3.38 -12.56
CA GLU A 547 -9.04 3.28 -13.93
C GLU A 547 -9.65 4.61 -14.41
N SER A 548 -10.44 5.26 -13.56
CA SER A 548 -11.04 6.56 -13.85
C SER A 548 -9.99 7.66 -14.06
N ALA A 549 -8.91 7.64 -13.26
CA ALA A 549 -7.77 8.55 -13.42
C ALA A 549 -7.09 8.40 -14.79
N VAL A 550 -6.90 7.17 -15.26
CA VAL A 550 -6.31 6.89 -16.58
C VAL A 550 -7.20 7.38 -17.71
N ILE A 551 -8.51 7.13 -17.64
CA ILE A 551 -9.46 7.58 -18.66
C ILE A 551 -9.48 9.11 -18.73
N ALA A 552 -9.43 9.78 -17.57
CA ALA A 552 -9.32 11.23 -17.50
C ALA A 552 -7.98 11.75 -18.04
N ALA A 553 -6.86 11.07 -17.72
CA ALA A 553 -5.54 11.40 -18.26
C ALA A 553 -5.52 11.31 -19.79
N GLY A 554 -6.15 10.28 -20.36
CA GLY A 554 -6.33 10.15 -21.81
C GLY A 554 -7.04 11.35 -22.42
N LEU A 555 -8.18 11.76 -21.84
CA LEU A 555 -8.92 12.94 -22.28
C LEU A 555 -8.12 14.24 -22.16
N ALA A 556 -7.40 14.43 -21.05
CA ALA A 556 -6.56 15.60 -20.84
C ALA A 556 -5.46 15.70 -21.89
N MET A 557 -4.79 14.59 -22.22
CA MET A 557 -3.77 14.52 -23.28
C MET A 557 -4.36 14.79 -24.67
N ASP A 558 -5.49 14.17 -25.01
CA ASP A 558 -6.13 14.30 -26.33
C ASP A 558 -6.60 15.75 -26.59
N LYS A 559 -6.96 16.48 -25.53
CA LYS A 559 -7.39 17.89 -25.59
C LYS A 559 -6.27 18.88 -25.24
N ASN A 560 -5.09 18.38 -24.86
CA ASN A 560 -3.98 19.21 -24.36
C ASN A 560 -4.40 20.18 -23.26
N THR A 561 -5.16 19.68 -22.28
CA THR A 561 -5.65 20.44 -21.13
C THR A 561 -4.99 19.96 -19.83
N SER A 562 -5.17 20.74 -18.76
CA SER A 562 -4.82 20.30 -17.41
C SER A 562 -5.81 19.22 -16.92
N VAL A 563 -5.42 18.46 -15.89
CA VAL A 563 -6.31 17.48 -15.26
C VAL A 563 -7.54 18.15 -14.63
N GLN A 564 -7.45 19.43 -14.25
CA GLN A 564 -8.54 20.21 -13.68
C GLN A 564 -9.56 20.69 -14.72
N ASP A 565 -9.17 20.75 -15.98
CA ASP A 565 -10.00 21.28 -17.08
C ASP A 565 -10.56 20.15 -17.98
N VAL A 566 -10.54 18.89 -17.51
CA VAL A 566 -11.19 17.76 -18.18
C VAL A 566 -12.71 17.97 -18.19
N ASP A 567 -13.31 17.85 -19.37
CA ASP A 567 -14.78 17.88 -19.53
C ASP A 567 -15.39 16.64 -18.87
N TYR A 568 -16.15 16.87 -17.79
CA TYR A 568 -16.74 15.80 -17.01
C TYR A 568 -17.79 14.99 -17.81
N GLU A 569 -18.59 15.60 -18.68
CA GLU A 569 -19.59 14.85 -19.46
C GLU A 569 -18.91 13.91 -20.47
N ALA A 570 -17.80 14.35 -21.08
CA ALA A 570 -16.98 13.48 -21.91
C ALA A 570 -16.31 12.35 -21.09
N LEU A 571 -15.84 12.67 -19.89
CA LEU A 571 -15.27 11.68 -18.95
C LEU A 571 -16.32 10.66 -18.54
N LYS A 572 -17.47 11.11 -18.08
CA LYS A 572 -18.60 10.25 -17.65
C LYS A 572 -19.01 9.27 -18.75
N LYS A 573 -19.10 9.75 -19.99
CA LYS A 573 -19.40 8.87 -21.13
C LYS A 573 -18.36 7.77 -21.27
N LYS A 574 -17.07 8.10 -21.27
CA LYS A 574 -15.98 7.11 -21.38
C LYS A 574 -15.96 6.13 -20.19
N LEU A 575 -16.26 6.60 -18.97
CA LEU A 575 -16.36 5.75 -17.79
C LEU A 575 -17.50 4.72 -17.93
N LEU A 576 -18.65 5.14 -18.44
CA LEU A 576 -19.77 4.24 -18.70
C LEU A 576 -19.46 3.26 -19.83
N ASP A 577 -18.79 3.71 -20.90
CA ASP A 577 -18.30 2.84 -21.98
C ASP A 577 -17.31 1.76 -21.45
N ALA A 578 -16.47 2.12 -20.45
CA ALA A 578 -15.61 1.21 -19.71
C ALA A 578 -16.34 0.37 -18.65
N LYS A 579 -17.69 0.42 -18.61
CA LYS A 579 -18.55 -0.30 -17.66
C LYS A 579 -18.33 0.09 -16.18
N GLN A 580 -17.87 1.29 -15.91
CA GLN A 580 -17.81 1.81 -14.55
C GLN A 580 -19.22 2.11 -14.02
N ILE A 581 -19.40 1.94 -12.71
CA ILE A 581 -20.67 2.19 -12.03
C ILE A 581 -20.58 3.54 -11.30
N LEU A 582 -21.34 4.52 -11.77
CA LEU A 582 -21.31 5.90 -11.27
C LEU A 582 -22.55 6.27 -10.44
N GLN A 583 -23.58 5.44 -10.47
CA GLN A 583 -24.82 5.65 -9.75
C GLN A 583 -25.24 4.33 -9.09
N ASN A 584 -25.87 4.46 -7.90
CA ASN A 584 -26.40 3.29 -7.22
C ASN A 584 -27.49 2.63 -8.08
N GLN A 585 -27.22 1.41 -8.51
CA GLN A 585 -28.19 0.58 -9.24
C GLN A 585 -28.88 -0.38 -8.25
N PRO A 586 -30.19 -0.62 -8.37
CA PRO A 586 -30.83 -1.70 -7.66
C PRO A 586 -30.08 -3.02 -7.93
N LEU A 587 -29.93 -3.86 -6.92
CA LEU A 587 -29.49 -5.24 -7.14
C LEU A 587 -30.46 -5.89 -8.14
N ALA A 588 -29.96 -6.41 -9.24
CA ALA A 588 -30.76 -7.29 -10.07
C ALA A 588 -31.16 -8.49 -9.21
N GLN A 589 -32.48 -8.70 -9.08
CA GLN A 589 -33.08 -9.78 -8.29
C GLN A 589 -32.68 -11.14 -8.84
#